data_9eee37d0c87fa4512ab918e5edc45252
#
_entry.id   9eee37d0c87fa4512ab918e5edc45252
#
_cell.length_a   1.000
_cell.length_b   1.000
_cell.length_c   1.000
_cell.angle_alpha   90.00
_cell.angle_beta   90.00
_cell.angle_gamma   90.00
#
_symmetry.space_group_name_H-M   'P 1'
#
loop_
_entity.id
_entity.type
_entity.pdbx_description
1 polymer ?
#
loop_
_entity_poly.entity_id
_entity_poly.type
_entity_poly.pdbx_seq_one_letter_code
_entity_poly.pdbx_strand_id
1 'polypeptide(L)'
;MIQATIQKRLHGAQGEFDLNVSLQVGAGEFVALFGPSGVGKTTLLRCLAGLEQPGQGSVVVGGEAWFDSSRRINLPPQQRRAGYVFQDYALFPNMTVRGNLEFALRKGADKSRVESLLELMELGELQHRKPEVLSGGQKQRVALARALASEPSLLLLDEPLSALDTAIRSRLQDEILRLQKHFGLTAIIVSHEVGEVYKLANRVLVMEAGRITQQGDPATVFSAGQTSGKFRFTGEILAIEPMDVMASLTVLVGNQIVRVVATHGEAAELKIGDRVMLVSKAFNPMVLKLG
;
A
#
# COMPACT_ATOMS: atom_id res chain seq x y z
N MET A 1 0.92 -20.37 3.49
CA MET A 1 -0.43 -19.95 3.87
C MET A 1 -0.37 -19.22 5.21
N ILE A 2 -1.06 -18.09 5.33
CA ILE A 2 -1.18 -17.31 6.56
C ILE A 2 -2.62 -17.40 7.04
N GLN A 3 -2.82 -17.60 8.33
CA GLN A 3 -4.11 -17.51 9.01
C GLN A 3 -3.94 -16.59 10.21
N ALA A 4 -4.74 -15.55 10.29
CA ALA A 4 -4.68 -14.62 11.41
C ALA A 4 -6.08 -14.21 11.86
N THR A 5 -6.28 -14.24 13.17
CA THR A 5 -7.41 -13.61 13.86
C THR A 5 -6.83 -12.66 14.89
N ILE A 6 -7.12 -11.38 14.76
CA ILE A 6 -6.51 -10.33 15.60
C ILE A 6 -7.62 -9.46 16.17
N GLN A 7 -7.62 -9.36 17.49
CA GLN A 7 -8.48 -8.43 18.22
C GLN A 7 -7.61 -7.50 19.05
N LYS A 8 -7.82 -6.20 18.91
CA LYS A 8 -7.05 -5.20 19.64
C LYS A 8 -7.84 -3.89 19.76
N ARG A 9 -7.89 -3.32 20.94
CA ARG A 9 -8.45 -1.99 21.14
C ARG A 9 -7.47 -0.93 20.70
N LEU A 10 -7.92 0.01 19.90
CA LEU A 10 -7.13 1.09 19.33
C LEU A 10 -7.71 2.44 19.72
N HIS A 11 -6.84 3.46 19.78
CA HIS A 11 -7.20 4.84 19.99
C HIS A 11 -6.99 5.60 18.68
N GLY A 12 -8.05 6.05 18.06
CA GLY A 12 -8.01 6.84 16.83
C GLY A 12 -8.37 8.32 17.08
N ALA A 13 -8.28 9.13 16.04
CA ALA A 13 -8.63 10.56 16.10
C ALA A 13 -10.11 10.82 16.48
N GLN A 14 -10.99 9.85 16.23
CA GLN A 14 -12.43 9.92 16.53
C GLN A 14 -12.83 9.16 17.80
N GLY A 15 -11.85 8.74 18.62
CA GLY A 15 -12.06 7.94 19.82
C GLY A 15 -11.55 6.51 19.72
N GLU A 16 -11.96 5.69 20.67
CA GLU A 16 -11.57 4.28 20.73
C GLU A 16 -12.40 3.45 19.74
N PHE A 17 -11.75 2.47 19.10
CA PHE A 17 -12.42 1.46 18.28
C PHE A 17 -11.71 0.11 18.39
N ASP A 18 -12.41 -0.95 18.06
CA ASP A 18 -11.88 -2.30 18.12
C ASP A 18 -11.43 -2.78 16.73
N LEU A 19 -10.13 -3.04 16.58
CA LEU A 19 -9.62 -3.83 15.47
C LEU A 19 -10.04 -5.29 15.69
N ASN A 20 -10.89 -5.82 14.81
CA ASN A 20 -11.36 -7.21 14.85
C ASN A 20 -11.30 -7.78 13.43
N VAL A 21 -10.20 -8.44 13.11
CA VAL A 21 -9.89 -8.91 11.76
C VAL A 21 -9.62 -10.40 11.77
N SER A 22 -10.26 -11.13 10.84
CA SER A 22 -9.92 -12.50 10.48
C SER A 22 -9.53 -12.53 9.01
N LEU A 23 -8.35 -13.06 8.69
CA LEU A 23 -7.86 -13.16 7.32
C LEU A 23 -7.13 -14.48 7.07
N GLN A 24 -7.15 -14.89 5.81
CA GLN A 24 -6.33 -15.99 5.30
C GLN A 24 -5.63 -15.51 4.04
N VAL A 25 -4.34 -15.86 3.88
CA VAL A 25 -3.56 -15.51 2.69
C VAL A 25 -2.86 -16.77 2.18
N GLY A 26 -3.03 -17.05 0.91
CA GLY A 26 -2.39 -18.18 0.23
C GLY A 26 -0.88 -18.02 0.16
N ALA A 27 -0.14 -19.13 -0.01
CA ALA A 27 1.28 -19.07 -0.30
C ALA A 27 1.52 -18.43 -1.68
N GLY A 28 2.46 -17.49 -1.77
CA GLY A 28 2.76 -16.76 -3.01
C GLY A 28 1.70 -15.73 -3.41
N GLU A 29 0.65 -15.53 -2.61
CA GLU A 29 -0.38 -14.53 -2.88
C GLU A 29 0.11 -13.12 -2.54
N PHE A 30 -0.27 -12.15 -3.36
CA PHE A 30 -0.06 -10.73 -3.11
C PHE A 30 -1.41 -10.09 -2.73
N VAL A 31 -1.58 -9.70 -1.46
CA VAL A 31 -2.84 -9.16 -0.93
C VAL A 31 -2.67 -7.67 -0.60
N ALA A 32 -3.65 -6.85 -0.96
CA ALA A 32 -3.72 -5.46 -0.54
C ALA A 32 -4.71 -5.27 0.61
N LEU A 33 -4.29 -4.54 1.64
CA LEU A 33 -5.16 -3.95 2.65
C LEU A 33 -5.51 -2.54 2.22
N PHE A 34 -6.75 -2.31 1.83
CA PHE A 34 -7.25 -1.03 1.32
C PHE A 34 -8.27 -0.41 2.29
N GLY A 35 -8.32 0.90 2.37
CA GLY A 35 -9.31 1.63 3.18
C GLY A 35 -8.79 2.96 3.68
N PRO A 36 -9.64 3.77 4.33
CA PRO A 36 -9.29 5.09 4.86
C PRO A 36 -8.10 5.06 5.83
N SER A 37 -7.45 6.20 6.04
CA SER A 37 -6.43 6.34 7.06
C SER A 37 -7.03 6.17 8.47
N GLY A 38 -6.27 5.59 9.39
CA GLY A 38 -6.69 5.42 10.78
C GLY A 38 -7.58 4.20 11.07
N VAL A 39 -7.97 3.36 10.09
CA VAL A 39 -8.82 2.18 10.31
C VAL A 39 -8.08 0.95 10.87
N GLY A 40 -6.77 1.07 11.14
CA GLY A 40 -6.00 -0.02 11.77
C GLY A 40 -5.17 -0.88 10.80
N LYS A 41 -5.01 -0.50 9.51
CA LYS A 41 -4.21 -1.27 8.52
C LYS A 41 -2.75 -1.48 8.95
N THR A 42 -2.05 -0.39 9.29
CA THR A 42 -0.67 -0.42 9.81
C THR A 42 -0.57 -1.23 11.10
N THR A 43 -1.52 -1.08 12.01
CA THR A 43 -1.57 -1.87 13.26
C THR A 43 -1.70 -3.36 12.96
N LEU A 44 -2.55 -3.74 12.01
CA LEU A 44 -2.69 -5.13 11.57
C LEU A 44 -1.37 -5.67 11.04
N LEU A 45 -0.67 -4.93 10.16
CA LEU A 45 0.64 -5.32 9.66
C LEU A 45 1.66 -5.49 10.80
N ARG A 46 1.72 -4.53 11.72
CA ARG A 46 2.62 -4.57 12.88
C ARG A 46 2.33 -5.76 13.79
N CYS A 47 1.06 -6.11 13.99
CA CYS A 47 0.67 -7.31 14.73
C CYS A 47 1.16 -8.59 14.03
N LEU A 48 1.04 -8.70 12.70
CA LEU A 48 1.56 -9.82 11.92
C LEU A 48 3.09 -9.93 12.04
N ALA A 49 3.79 -8.79 11.99
CA ALA A 49 5.25 -8.74 12.14
C ALA A 49 5.74 -9.00 13.57
N GLY A 50 4.86 -8.91 14.58
CA GLY A 50 5.24 -8.98 16.01
C GLY A 50 5.82 -7.69 16.56
N LEU A 51 5.73 -6.60 15.81
CA LEU A 51 6.13 -5.25 16.23
C LEU A 51 5.10 -4.64 17.19
N GLU A 52 3.89 -5.18 17.17
CA GLU A 52 2.81 -4.80 18.07
C GLU A 52 2.07 -6.06 18.53
N GLN A 53 1.73 -6.12 19.81
CA GLN A 53 1.06 -7.28 20.37
C GLN A 53 -0.45 -7.16 20.20
N PRO A 54 -1.14 -8.16 19.60
CA PRO A 54 -2.60 -8.26 19.66
C PRO A 54 -3.11 -8.38 21.10
N GLY A 55 -4.34 -7.93 21.35
CA GLY A 55 -5.01 -8.19 22.63
C GLY A 55 -5.41 -9.65 22.76
N GLN A 56 -6.06 -10.18 21.70
CA GLN A 56 -6.49 -11.58 21.62
C GLN A 56 -6.37 -12.09 20.18
N GLY A 57 -6.39 -13.40 20.02
CA GLY A 57 -6.42 -14.07 18.73
C GLY A 57 -5.22 -14.97 18.46
N SER A 58 -4.94 -15.20 17.18
CA SER A 58 -3.85 -16.05 16.73
C SER A 58 -3.27 -15.59 15.40
N VAL A 59 -2.00 -15.86 15.17
CA VAL A 59 -1.28 -15.66 13.91
C VAL A 59 -0.48 -16.93 13.62
N VAL A 60 -0.83 -17.60 12.52
CA VAL A 60 -0.16 -18.83 12.06
C VAL A 60 0.37 -18.58 10.64
N VAL A 61 1.66 -18.81 10.44
CA VAL A 61 2.33 -18.62 9.15
C VAL A 61 3.09 -19.90 8.79
N GLY A 62 2.78 -20.49 7.64
CA GLY A 62 3.42 -21.73 7.20
C GLY A 62 3.22 -22.91 8.16
N GLY A 63 2.16 -22.90 8.97
CA GLY A 63 1.89 -23.92 10.01
C GLY A 63 2.52 -23.62 11.37
N GLU A 64 3.38 -22.61 11.47
CA GLU A 64 4.02 -22.18 12.71
C GLU A 64 3.16 -21.10 13.40
N ALA A 65 2.87 -21.27 14.69
CA ALA A 65 2.17 -20.27 15.49
C ALA A 65 3.13 -19.15 15.90
N TRP A 66 2.95 -17.96 15.34
CA TRP A 66 3.72 -16.76 15.71
C TRP A 66 3.13 -16.03 16.90
N PHE A 67 1.79 -16.07 17.01
CA PHE A 67 1.05 -15.56 18.15
C PHE A 67 -0.17 -16.44 18.41
N ASP A 68 -0.44 -16.70 19.68
CA ASP A 68 -1.67 -17.40 20.12
C ASP A 68 -1.94 -17.02 21.59
N SER A 69 -2.97 -16.21 21.79
CA SER A 69 -3.33 -15.70 23.12
C SER A 69 -3.79 -16.81 24.07
N SER A 70 -4.45 -17.86 23.56
CA SER A 70 -4.92 -18.99 24.36
C SER A 70 -3.78 -19.90 24.85
N ARG A 71 -2.74 -20.06 24.02
CA ARG A 71 -1.58 -20.88 24.28
C ARG A 71 -0.41 -20.07 24.86
N ARG A 72 -0.57 -18.76 25.05
CA ARG A 72 0.47 -17.83 25.51
C ARG A 72 1.74 -17.85 24.64
N ILE A 73 1.57 -18.02 23.33
CA ILE A 73 2.65 -17.96 22.35
C ILE A 73 2.73 -16.53 21.82
N ASN A 74 3.93 -15.95 21.84
CA ASN A 74 4.22 -14.66 21.20
C ASN A 74 5.67 -14.64 20.75
N LEU A 75 5.94 -15.06 19.50
CA LEU A 75 7.27 -15.01 18.94
C LEU A 75 7.69 -13.55 18.74
N PRO A 76 8.88 -13.15 19.21
CA PRO A 76 9.40 -11.81 18.94
C PRO A 76 9.67 -11.61 17.44
N PRO A 77 9.71 -10.36 16.93
CA PRO A 77 9.88 -10.06 15.50
C PRO A 77 11.07 -10.78 14.86
N GLN A 78 12.19 -10.89 15.58
CA GLN A 78 13.43 -11.52 15.09
C GLN A 78 13.30 -13.03 14.82
N GLN A 79 12.33 -13.69 15.45
CA GLN A 79 12.03 -15.10 15.23
C GLN A 79 10.95 -15.32 14.16
N ARG A 80 10.18 -14.29 13.83
CA ARG A 80 9.22 -14.34 12.72
C ARG A 80 9.95 -14.20 11.41
N ARG A 81 9.62 -15.04 10.44
CA ARG A 81 10.16 -14.94 9.08
C ARG A 81 9.41 -13.88 8.28
N ALA A 82 9.33 -12.65 8.81
CA ALA A 82 8.68 -11.52 8.18
C ALA A 82 9.71 -10.45 7.78
N GLY A 83 9.68 -10.03 6.52
CA GLY A 83 10.32 -8.82 6.05
C GLY A 83 9.33 -7.66 6.15
N TYR A 84 9.73 -6.55 6.76
CA TYR A 84 8.86 -5.37 6.92
C TYR A 84 9.50 -4.15 6.26
N VAL A 85 8.73 -3.48 5.42
CA VAL A 85 9.08 -2.19 4.82
C VAL A 85 8.18 -1.13 5.42
N PHE A 86 8.76 -0.19 6.14
CA PHE A 86 8.08 0.90 6.81
C PHE A 86 7.79 2.05 5.83
N GLN A 87 6.78 2.84 6.11
CA GLN A 87 6.40 4.01 5.33
C GLN A 87 7.53 5.06 5.23
N ASP A 88 8.30 5.24 6.30
CA ASP A 88 9.46 6.12 6.38
C ASP A 88 10.80 5.42 6.06
N TYR A 89 10.71 4.19 5.47
CA TYR A 89 11.82 3.30 5.16
C TYR A 89 12.58 2.78 6.39
N ALA A 90 12.59 3.49 7.52
CA ALA A 90 13.26 3.17 8.78
C ALA A 90 14.70 2.65 8.58
N LEU A 91 15.48 3.25 7.67
CA LEU A 91 16.87 2.89 7.44
C LEU A 91 17.74 3.34 8.62
N PHE A 92 18.75 2.55 8.95
CA PHE A 92 19.72 2.91 9.99
C PHE A 92 20.65 4.02 9.47
N PRO A 93 20.52 5.26 9.98
CA PRO A 93 21.23 6.41 9.39
C PRO A 93 22.75 6.34 9.58
N ASN A 94 23.20 5.64 10.60
CA ASN A 94 24.61 5.49 10.92
C ASN A 94 25.31 4.36 10.13
N MET A 95 24.53 3.55 9.40
CA MET A 95 25.04 2.44 8.59
C MET A 95 25.03 2.81 7.11
N THR A 96 25.95 2.24 6.34
CA THR A 96 25.95 2.30 4.88
C THR A 96 24.78 1.48 4.31
N VAL A 97 24.53 1.57 2.99
CA VAL A 97 23.58 0.69 2.31
C VAL A 97 23.91 -0.77 2.58
N ARG A 98 25.15 -1.19 2.37
CA ARG A 98 25.63 -2.54 2.68
C ARG A 98 25.38 -2.90 4.15
N GLY A 99 25.75 -2.02 5.07
CA GLY A 99 25.56 -2.24 6.51
C GLY A 99 24.09 -2.44 6.89
N ASN A 100 23.16 -1.71 6.26
CA ASN A 100 21.73 -1.93 6.44
C ASN A 100 21.28 -3.33 6.02
N LEU A 101 21.81 -3.88 4.92
CA LEU A 101 21.49 -5.22 4.46
C LEU A 101 22.14 -6.30 5.37
N GLU A 102 23.42 -6.12 5.70
CA GLU A 102 24.16 -7.04 6.57
C GLU A 102 23.52 -7.17 7.95
N PHE A 103 23.01 -6.06 8.50
CA PHE A 103 22.31 -6.06 9.78
C PHE A 103 21.07 -6.95 9.78
N ALA A 104 20.39 -7.07 8.63
CA ALA A 104 19.19 -7.89 8.51
C ALA A 104 19.47 -9.37 8.22
N LEU A 105 20.71 -9.75 7.94
CA LEU A 105 21.07 -11.15 7.74
C LEU A 105 20.80 -11.95 9.00
N ARG A 106 20.31 -13.17 8.81
CA ARG A 106 20.19 -14.12 9.91
C ARG A 106 21.57 -14.57 10.39
N LYS A 107 21.65 -14.90 11.67
CA LYS A 107 22.89 -15.46 12.23
C LYS A 107 23.30 -16.72 11.45
N GLY A 108 24.50 -16.71 10.89
CA GLY A 108 25.03 -17.80 10.07
C GLY A 108 24.58 -17.82 8.60
N ALA A 109 23.84 -16.81 8.13
CA ALA A 109 23.50 -16.68 6.73
C ALA A 109 24.73 -16.35 5.88
N ASP A 110 24.71 -16.80 4.61
CA ASP A 110 25.76 -16.51 3.64
C ASP A 110 25.78 -15.01 3.29
N LYS A 111 26.94 -14.39 3.44
CA LYS A 111 27.14 -12.98 3.09
C LYS A 111 27.04 -12.71 1.58
N SER A 112 27.22 -13.74 0.73
CA SER A 112 27.02 -13.63 -0.73
C SER A 112 25.61 -13.15 -1.09
N ARG A 113 24.63 -13.36 -0.20
CA ARG A 113 23.27 -12.85 -0.37
C ARG A 113 23.21 -11.32 -0.41
N VAL A 114 24.05 -10.64 0.34
CA VAL A 114 24.12 -9.16 0.28
C VAL A 114 24.59 -8.71 -1.08
N GLU A 115 25.61 -9.37 -1.65
CA GLU A 115 26.09 -9.08 -2.99
C GLU A 115 25.00 -9.25 -4.03
N SER A 116 24.31 -10.40 -4.00
CA SER A 116 23.20 -10.70 -4.90
C SER A 116 22.06 -9.68 -4.81
N LEU A 117 21.71 -9.23 -3.58
CA LEU A 117 20.69 -8.21 -3.37
C LEU A 117 21.14 -6.83 -3.83
N LEU A 118 22.42 -6.46 -3.62
CA LEU A 118 22.97 -5.21 -4.10
C LEU A 118 22.94 -5.14 -5.63
N GLU A 119 23.26 -6.23 -6.30
CA GLU A 119 23.19 -6.34 -7.76
C GLU A 119 21.75 -6.30 -8.26
N LEU A 120 20.87 -7.16 -7.70
CA LEU A 120 19.44 -7.28 -8.08
C LEU A 120 18.68 -5.96 -7.95
N MET A 121 19.03 -5.15 -6.94
CA MET A 121 18.39 -3.86 -6.63
C MET A 121 19.13 -2.66 -7.24
N GLU A 122 20.14 -2.90 -8.05
CA GLU A 122 20.98 -1.84 -8.68
C GLU A 122 21.59 -0.88 -7.62
N LEU A 123 22.06 -1.43 -6.50
CA LEU A 123 22.62 -0.66 -5.38
C LEU A 123 24.15 -0.78 -5.28
N GLY A 124 24.81 -1.46 -6.22
CA GLY A 124 26.25 -1.74 -6.16
C GLY A 124 27.11 -0.50 -5.98
N GLU A 125 26.86 0.55 -6.78
CA GLU A 125 27.61 1.82 -6.69
C GLU A 125 27.30 2.63 -5.43
N LEU A 126 26.15 2.36 -4.79
CA LEU A 126 25.67 3.06 -3.61
C LEU A 126 26.01 2.34 -2.31
N GLN A 127 26.57 1.14 -2.36
CA GLN A 127 26.75 0.25 -1.22
C GLN A 127 27.49 0.85 -0.04
N HIS A 128 28.41 1.78 -0.29
CA HIS A 128 29.22 2.47 0.72
C HIS A 128 28.63 3.82 1.15
N ARG A 129 27.52 4.25 0.54
CA ARG A 129 26.83 5.49 0.90
C ARG A 129 25.92 5.28 2.11
N LYS A 130 25.69 6.36 2.87
CA LYS A 130 24.72 6.40 3.96
C LYS A 130 23.35 6.83 3.44
N PRO A 131 22.25 6.50 4.15
CA PRO A 131 20.88 6.84 3.73
C PRO A 131 20.60 8.33 3.48
N GLU A 132 21.29 9.22 4.18
CA GLU A 132 21.08 10.68 4.09
C GLU A 132 21.28 11.25 2.68
N VAL A 133 22.20 10.66 1.88
CA VAL A 133 22.54 11.12 0.53
C VAL A 133 21.75 10.40 -0.57
N LEU A 134 20.83 9.51 -0.22
CA LEU A 134 20.04 8.73 -1.17
C LEU A 134 18.75 9.45 -1.53
N SER A 135 18.31 9.31 -2.79
CA SER A 135 16.96 9.70 -3.22
C SER A 135 15.88 8.83 -2.57
N GLY A 136 14.61 9.27 -2.60
CA GLY A 136 13.48 8.50 -2.07
C GLY A 136 13.37 7.09 -2.67
N GLY A 137 13.49 6.97 -4.00
CA GLY A 137 13.47 5.66 -4.67
C GLY A 137 14.66 4.77 -4.30
N GLN A 138 15.86 5.34 -4.11
CA GLN A 138 17.03 4.59 -3.65
C GLN A 138 16.85 4.11 -2.20
N LYS A 139 16.32 4.96 -1.30
CA LYS A 139 15.97 4.56 0.08
C LYS A 139 14.97 3.41 0.09
N GLN A 140 13.97 3.47 -0.79
CA GLN A 140 12.97 2.40 -0.95
C GLN A 140 13.61 1.09 -1.38
N ARG A 141 14.49 1.10 -2.39
CA ARG A 141 15.24 -0.09 -2.83
C ARG A 141 16.08 -0.67 -1.70
N VAL A 142 16.75 0.16 -0.92
CA VAL A 142 17.53 -0.30 0.26
C VAL A 142 16.61 -0.93 1.30
N ALA A 143 15.44 -0.36 1.59
CA ALA A 143 14.49 -0.91 2.54
C ALA A 143 13.92 -2.27 2.08
N LEU A 144 13.60 -2.40 0.78
CA LEU A 144 13.19 -3.69 0.18
C LEU A 144 14.32 -4.72 0.24
N ALA A 145 15.54 -4.36 -0.17
CA ALA A 145 16.70 -5.25 -0.10
C ALA A 145 16.96 -5.72 1.34
N ARG A 146 16.88 -4.80 2.31
CA ARG A 146 17.02 -5.13 3.73
C ARG A 146 15.95 -6.10 4.20
N ALA A 147 14.68 -5.88 3.82
CA ALA A 147 13.60 -6.78 4.18
C ALA A 147 13.79 -8.18 3.59
N LEU A 148 14.35 -8.28 2.37
CA LEU A 148 14.63 -9.54 1.67
C LEU A 148 15.88 -10.25 2.19
N ALA A 149 16.84 -9.53 2.80
CA ALA A 149 18.07 -10.10 3.31
C ALA A 149 17.82 -11.17 4.40
N SER A 150 16.74 -11.03 5.17
CA SER A 150 16.35 -12.00 6.21
C SER A 150 15.69 -13.28 5.68
N GLU A 151 15.55 -13.48 4.36
CA GLU A 151 14.82 -14.60 3.74
C GLU A 151 13.40 -14.77 4.30
N PRO A 152 12.56 -13.75 4.19
CA PRO A 152 11.24 -13.81 4.77
C PRO A 152 10.35 -14.82 4.05
N SER A 153 9.41 -15.44 4.77
CA SER A 153 8.29 -16.18 4.19
C SER A 153 7.08 -15.26 3.92
N LEU A 154 7.08 -14.08 4.56
CA LEU A 154 6.03 -13.07 4.45
C LEU A 154 6.66 -11.69 4.30
N LEU A 155 6.31 -10.97 3.24
CA LEU A 155 6.70 -9.59 3.00
C LEU A 155 5.55 -8.65 3.36
N LEU A 156 5.79 -7.72 4.26
CA LEU A 156 4.84 -6.74 4.75
C LEU A 156 5.27 -5.34 4.30
N LEU A 157 4.42 -4.66 3.56
CA LEU A 157 4.70 -3.37 2.94
C LEU A 157 3.70 -2.33 3.46
N ASP A 158 4.17 -1.39 4.29
CA ASP A 158 3.32 -0.37 4.92
C ASP A 158 3.44 0.95 4.15
N GLU A 159 2.49 1.21 3.24
CA GLU A 159 2.47 2.38 2.33
C GLU A 159 3.82 2.68 1.67
N PRO A 160 4.48 1.69 1.07
CA PRO A 160 5.89 1.80 0.69
C PRO A 160 6.15 2.85 -0.40
N LEU A 161 5.15 3.28 -1.16
CA LEU A 161 5.31 4.15 -2.33
C LEU A 161 4.62 5.52 -2.17
N SER A 162 4.08 5.82 -0.99
CA SER A 162 3.26 7.02 -0.75
C SER A 162 4.01 8.35 -0.93
N ALA A 163 5.33 8.37 -0.67
CA ALA A 163 6.16 9.59 -0.73
C ALA A 163 6.87 9.80 -2.08
N LEU A 164 6.52 9.02 -3.12
CA LEU A 164 7.22 9.02 -4.41
C LEU A 164 6.40 9.65 -5.53
N ASP A 165 7.09 10.28 -6.48
CA ASP A 165 6.46 10.75 -7.71
C ASP A 165 5.97 9.58 -8.59
N THR A 166 5.06 9.89 -9.52
CA THR A 166 4.35 8.86 -10.32
C THR A 166 5.29 8.01 -11.18
N ALA A 167 6.36 8.59 -11.73
CA ALA A 167 7.28 7.87 -12.62
C ALA A 167 8.16 6.88 -11.84
N ILE A 168 8.70 7.31 -10.69
CA ILE A 168 9.48 6.46 -9.79
C ILE A 168 8.59 5.38 -9.19
N ARG A 169 7.37 5.73 -8.77
CA ARG A 169 6.38 4.79 -8.21
C ARG A 169 6.09 3.64 -9.17
N SER A 170 5.81 3.93 -10.46
CA SER A 170 5.51 2.89 -11.44
C SER A 170 6.66 1.89 -11.61
N ARG A 171 7.91 2.36 -11.67
CA ARG A 171 9.10 1.50 -11.77
C ARG A 171 9.26 0.60 -10.54
N LEU A 172 9.08 1.17 -9.34
CA LEU A 172 9.18 0.40 -8.10
C LEU A 172 8.06 -0.62 -7.92
N GLN A 173 6.86 -0.34 -8.42
CA GLN A 173 5.79 -1.33 -8.48
C GLN A 173 6.19 -2.55 -9.33
N ASP A 174 6.76 -2.32 -10.51
CA ASP A 174 7.25 -3.40 -11.38
C ASP A 174 8.38 -4.20 -10.71
N GLU A 175 9.25 -3.50 -10.00
CA GLU A 175 10.34 -4.11 -9.23
C GLU A 175 9.81 -4.97 -8.07
N ILE A 176 8.86 -4.48 -7.29
CA ILE A 176 8.21 -5.24 -6.20
C ILE A 176 7.55 -6.52 -6.75
N LEU A 177 6.83 -6.45 -7.88
CA LEU A 177 6.23 -7.62 -8.53
C LEU A 177 7.29 -8.61 -8.99
N ARG A 178 8.37 -8.14 -9.61
CA ARG A 178 9.48 -8.97 -10.05
C ARG A 178 10.12 -9.71 -8.87
N LEU A 179 10.38 -9.02 -7.76
CA LEU A 179 10.94 -9.58 -6.55
C LEU A 179 10.01 -10.61 -5.90
N GLN A 180 8.72 -10.28 -5.78
CA GLN A 180 7.72 -11.18 -5.23
C GLN A 180 7.66 -12.51 -6.01
N LYS A 181 7.66 -12.44 -7.35
CA LYS A 181 7.67 -13.61 -8.23
C LYS A 181 8.99 -14.36 -8.16
N HIS A 182 10.13 -13.64 -8.20
CA HIS A 182 11.46 -14.25 -8.20
C HIS A 182 11.71 -15.09 -6.94
N PHE A 183 11.28 -14.59 -5.78
CA PHE A 183 11.45 -15.26 -4.49
C PHE A 183 10.24 -16.10 -4.06
N GLY A 184 9.14 -16.13 -4.83
CA GLY A 184 7.90 -16.84 -4.48
C GLY A 184 7.27 -16.34 -3.18
N LEU A 185 7.37 -15.04 -2.89
CA LEU A 185 6.97 -14.47 -1.60
C LEU A 185 5.47 -14.35 -1.47
N THR A 186 4.95 -14.63 -0.28
CA THR A 186 3.63 -14.13 0.13
C THR A 186 3.78 -12.68 0.57
N ALA A 187 2.97 -11.77 0.03
CA ALA A 187 3.09 -10.34 0.32
C ALA A 187 1.76 -9.72 0.76
N ILE A 188 1.83 -8.80 1.72
CA ILE A 188 0.69 -7.96 2.12
C ILE A 188 1.14 -6.51 2.04
N ILE A 189 0.41 -5.69 1.28
CA ILE A 189 0.65 -4.25 1.15
C ILE A 189 -0.50 -3.46 1.74
N VAL A 190 -0.19 -2.41 2.49
CA VAL A 190 -1.14 -1.35 2.82
C VAL A 190 -1.07 -0.30 1.73
N SER A 191 -2.20 0.02 1.13
CA SER A 191 -2.32 1.10 0.15
C SER A 191 -3.69 1.78 0.25
N HIS A 192 -3.73 3.04 -0.13
CA HIS A 192 -4.95 3.82 -0.32
C HIS A 192 -5.15 4.21 -1.81
N GLU A 193 -4.26 3.75 -2.70
CA GLU A 193 -4.31 4.03 -4.14
C GLU A 193 -4.85 2.83 -4.92
N VAL A 194 -5.99 3.02 -5.59
CA VAL A 194 -6.65 1.97 -6.38
C VAL A 194 -5.73 1.45 -7.48
N GLY A 195 -5.00 2.34 -8.18
CA GLY A 195 -4.08 1.95 -9.25
C GLY A 195 -2.95 1.04 -8.78
N GLU A 196 -2.42 1.28 -7.57
CA GLU A 196 -1.41 0.43 -6.95
C GLU A 196 -1.97 -0.97 -6.64
N VAL A 197 -3.18 -1.03 -6.06
CA VAL A 197 -3.85 -2.29 -5.76
C VAL A 197 -4.10 -3.10 -7.02
N TYR A 198 -4.59 -2.47 -8.09
CA TYR A 198 -4.80 -3.15 -9.38
C TYR A 198 -3.51 -3.72 -9.98
N LYS A 199 -2.40 -2.99 -9.84
CA LYS A 199 -1.12 -3.39 -10.43
C LYS A 199 -0.44 -4.50 -9.63
N LEU A 200 -0.51 -4.46 -8.29
CA LEU A 200 0.28 -5.32 -7.42
C LEU A 200 -0.49 -6.53 -6.88
N ALA A 201 -1.77 -6.38 -6.55
CA ALA A 201 -2.47 -7.35 -5.74
C ALA A 201 -3.31 -8.34 -6.56
N ASN A 202 -3.26 -9.62 -6.17
CA ASN A 202 -4.19 -10.63 -6.65
C ASN A 202 -5.55 -10.51 -5.97
N ARG A 203 -5.55 -10.03 -4.72
CA ARG A 203 -6.76 -9.87 -3.92
C ARG A 203 -6.64 -8.63 -3.04
N VAL A 204 -7.76 -7.97 -2.84
CA VAL A 204 -7.89 -6.83 -1.93
C VAL A 204 -8.82 -7.18 -0.77
N LEU A 205 -8.43 -6.71 0.42
CA LEU A 205 -9.22 -6.73 1.65
C LEU A 205 -9.53 -5.27 1.98
N VAL A 206 -10.80 -4.89 1.88
CA VAL A 206 -11.24 -3.53 2.24
C VAL A 206 -11.50 -3.48 3.73
N MET A 207 -10.86 -2.53 4.40
CA MET A 207 -10.98 -2.32 5.84
C MET A 207 -11.74 -1.02 6.15
N GLU A 208 -12.74 -1.14 7.03
CA GLU A 208 -13.52 -0.02 7.56
C GLU A 208 -13.75 -0.26 9.06
N ALA A 209 -13.60 0.78 9.85
CA ALA A 209 -13.85 0.74 11.30
C ALA A 209 -13.25 -0.50 12.02
N GLY A 210 -12.01 -0.85 11.67
CA GLY A 210 -11.30 -1.98 12.29
C GLY A 210 -11.71 -3.38 11.83
N ARG A 211 -12.50 -3.51 10.75
CA ARG A 211 -12.99 -4.80 10.22
C ARG A 211 -12.76 -4.91 8.73
N ILE A 212 -12.66 -6.14 8.22
CA ILE A 212 -12.71 -6.39 6.78
C ILE A 212 -14.19 -6.43 6.39
N THR A 213 -14.62 -5.49 5.55
CA THR A 213 -16.00 -5.35 5.07
C THR A 213 -16.22 -5.98 3.72
N GLN A 214 -15.18 -6.05 2.89
CA GLN A 214 -15.25 -6.63 1.55
C GLN A 214 -13.91 -7.27 1.20
N GLN A 215 -13.92 -8.31 0.37
CA GLN A 215 -12.73 -8.93 -0.20
C GLN A 215 -13.01 -9.53 -1.57
N GLY A 216 -12.00 -9.57 -2.42
CA GLY A 216 -12.11 -10.15 -3.76
C GLY A 216 -10.95 -9.72 -4.65
N ASP A 217 -11.01 -10.05 -5.93
CA ASP A 217 -10.09 -9.48 -6.90
C ASP A 217 -10.33 -7.96 -7.04
N PRO A 218 -9.29 -7.16 -7.37
CA PRO A 218 -9.42 -5.72 -7.44
C PRO A 218 -10.51 -5.24 -8.41
N ALA A 219 -10.67 -5.92 -9.57
CA ALA A 219 -11.66 -5.52 -10.55
C ALA A 219 -13.08 -5.68 -10.00
N THR A 220 -13.38 -6.80 -9.35
CA THR A 220 -14.69 -7.04 -8.73
C THR A 220 -14.96 -6.07 -7.59
N VAL A 221 -14.00 -5.87 -6.68
CA VAL A 221 -14.19 -5.03 -5.49
C VAL A 221 -14.40 -3.56 -5.87
N PHE A 222 -13.58 -3.02 -6.77
CA PHE A 222 -13.67 -1.61 -7.14
C PHE A 222 -14.71 -1.31 -8.23
N SER A 223 -15.23 -2.32 -8.94
CA SER A 223 -16.34 -2.16 -9.88
C SER A 223 -17.71 -2.35 -9.24
N ALA A 224 -17.79 -2.97 -8.06
CA ALA A 224 -19.04 -3.18 -7.32
C ALA A 224 -19.62 -1.82 -6.88
N GLY A 225 -20.49 -1.26 -7.69
CA GLY A 225 -21.11 0.07 -7.57
C GLY A 225 -21.13 0.86 -8.87
N GLN A 226 -20.48 0.37 -9.93
CA GLN A 226 -20.44 1.02 -11.24
C GLN A 226 -21.38 0.36 -12.28
N THR A 227 -22.57 -0.08 -11.88
CA THR A 227 -23.56 -0.70 -12.80
C THR A 227 -24.25 0.27 -13.73
N SER A 228 -23.66 1.40 -14.10
CA SER A 228 -24.28 2.32 -15.06
C SER A 228 -23.28 3.13 -15.86
N GLY A 229 -22.31 2.55 -16.55
CA GLY A 229 -21.54 3.22 -17.63
C GLY A 229 -21.23 4.73 -17.48
N LYS A 230 -21.20 5.26 -16.27
CA LYS A 230 -20.96 6.66 -15.96
C LYS A 230 -19.54 6.83 -15.50
N PHE A 231 -18.77 7.63 -16.22
CA PHE A 231 -17.49 8.10 -15.70
C PHE A 231 -17.76 9.06 -14.55
N ARG A 232 -17.05 8.88 -13.43
CA ARG A 232 -17.11 9.76 -12.26
C ARG A 232 -15.69 10.23 -11.94
N PHE A 233 -15.53 11.53 -11.88
CA PHE A 233 -14.28 12.16 -11.49
C PHE A 233 -14.54 13.11 -10.34
N THR A 234 -13.75 13.03 -9.29
CA THR A 234 -13.78 14.01 -8.21
C THR A 234 -12.73 15.07 -8.49
N GLY A 235 -13.11 16.33 -8.40
CA GLY A 235 -12.22 17.47 -8.65
C GLY A 235 -12.57 18.66 -7.78
N GLU A 236 -11.75 19.71 -7.88
CA GLU A 236 -11.93 20.99 -7.20
C GLU A 236 -12.23 22.07 -8.25
N ILE A 237 -13.22 22.91 -8.00
CA ILE A 237 -13.58 24.01 -8.89
C ILE A 237 -12.51 25.11 -8.80
N LEU A 238 -11.85 25.39 -9.93
CA LEU A 238 -10.88 26.47 -10.08
C LEU A 238 -11.50 27.78 -10.58
N ALA A 239 -12.53 27.69 -11.46
CA ALA A 239 -13.22 28.85 -11.99
C ALA A 239 -14.65 28.49 -12.38
N ILE A 240 -15.54 29.49 -12.29
CA ILE A 240 -16.94 29.45 -12.76
C ILE A 240 -17.15 30.64 -13.69
N GLU A 241 -17.43 30.39 -14.98
CA GLU A 241 -17.64 31.40 -15.98
C GLU A 241 -19.11 31.33 -16.46
N PRO A 242 -19.94 32.36 -16.24
CA PRO A 242 -21.31 32.38 -16.72
C PRO A 242 -21.32 32.46 -18.24
N MET A 243 -22.21 31.71 -18.87
CA MET A 243 -22.52 31.74 -20.30
C MET A 243 -24.04 31.99 -20.46
N ASP A 244 -24.50 32.29 -21.67
CA ASP A 244 -25.90 32.72 -21.91
C ASP A 244 -26.95 31.73 -21.36
N VAL A 245 -26.75 30.42 -21.54
CA VAL A 245 -27.71 29.36 -21.17
C VAL A 245 -27.17 28.41 -20.12
N MET A 246 -25.84 28.38 -19.90
CA MET A 246 -25.13 27.46 -19.01
C MET A 246 -23.99 28.19 -18.31
N ALA A 247 -23.30 27.51 -17.41
CA ALA A 247 -22.05 27.97 -16.85
C ALA A 247 -20.90 27.00 -17.25
N SER A 248 -19.75 27.56 -17.58
CA SER A 248 -18.52 26.79 -17.77
C SER A 248 -17.78 26.65 -16.43
N LEU A 249 -17.55 25.43 -16.02
CA LEU A 249 -16.77 25.12 -14.82
C LEU A 249 -15.39 24.62 -15.22
N THR A 250 -14.34 25.25 -14.69
CA THR A 250 -12.98 24.75 -14.78
C THR A 250 -12.66 23.96 -13.50
N VAL A 251 -12.40 22.67 -13.65
CA VAL A 251 -12.24 21.74 -12.51
C VAL A 251 -10.89 21.06 -12.60
N LEU A 252 -10.15 21.03 -11.48
CA LEU A 252 -8.92 20.27 -11.34
C LEU A 252 -9.27 18.82 -10.94
N VAL A 253 -8.96 17.88 -11.81
CA VAL A 253 -9.16 16.44 -11.59
C VAL A 253 -7.78 15.78 -11.55
N GLY A 254 -7.32 15.39 -10.36
CA GLY A 254 -5.94 14.95 -10.18
C GLY A 254 -4.95 16.06 -10.56
N ASN A 255 -4.16 15.86 -11.61
CA ASN A 255 -3.21 16.84 -12.16
C ASN A 255 -3.67 17.42 -13.51
N GLN A 256 -4.94 17.27 -13.88
CA GLN A 256 -5.49 17.73 -15.16
C GLN A 256 -6.60 18.75 -14.96
N ILE A 257 -6.63 19.75 -15.82
CA ILE A 257 -7.71 20.71 -15.87
C ILE A 257 -8.75 20.21 -16.86
N VAL A 258 -9.99 20.06 -16.39
CA VAL A 258 -11.14 19.65 -17.20
C VAL A 258 -12.15 20.77 -17.22
N ARG A 259 -12.62 21.15 -18.41
CA ARG A 259 -13.74 22.08 -18.56
C ARG A 259 -15.03 21.31 -18.79
N VAL A 260 -16.06 21.62 -18.00
CA VAL A 260 -17.40 21.05 -18.12
C VAL A 260 -18.42 22.13 -18.09
N VAL A 261 -19.57 21.86 -18.66
CA VAL A 261 -20.73 22.79 -18.63
C VAL A 261 -21.75 22.29 -17.61
N ALA A 262 -22.28 23.22 -16.83
CA ALA A 262 -23.34 23.01 -15.86
C ALA A 262 -24.54 23.90 -16.18
N THR A 263 -25.72 23.51 -15.80
CA THR A 263 -26.89 24.40 -15.85
C THR A 263 -26.71 25.55 -14.84
N HIS A 264 -27.40 26.68 -15.08
CA HIS A 264 -27.39 27.79 -14.13
C HIS A 264 -27.86 27.38 -12.74
N GLY A 265 -28.80 26.43 -12.62
CA GLY A 265 -29.28 25.91 -11.35
C GLY A 265 -28.21 25.11 -10.63
N GLU A 266 -27.47 24.23 -11.31
CA GLU A 266 -26.36 23.47 -10.72
C GLU A 266 -25.20 24.40 -10.34
N ALA A 267 -24.88 25.40 -11.14
CA ALA A 267 -23.80 26.34 -10.88
C ALA A 267 -24.09 27.33 -9.76
N ALA A 268 -25.36 27.65 -9.51
CA ALA A 268 -25.77 28.63 -8.49
C ALA A 268 -25.39 28.20 -7.04
N GLU A 269 -25.30 26.91 -6.77
CA GLU A 269 -24.94 26.35 -5.47
C GLU A 269 -23.44 26.12 -5.29
N LEU A 270 -22.63 26.32 -6.35
CA LEU A 270 -21.22 26.01 -6.39
C LEU A 270 -20.35 27.25 -6.21
N LYS A 271 -19.20 27.07 -5.56
CA LYS A 271 -18.18 28.10 -5.34
C LYS A 271 -16.81 27.62 -5.78
N ILE A 272 -15.92 28.56 -6.10
CA ILE A 272 -14.50 28.25 -6.33
C ILE A 272 -13.92 27.64 -5.05
N GLY A 273 -13.19 26.53 -5.21
CA GLY A 273 -12.65 25.72 -4.11
C GLY A 273 -13.56 24.57 -3.67
N ASP A 274 -14.80 24.48 -4.14
CA ASP A 274 -15.69 23.37 -3.81
C ASP A 274 -15.21 22.07 -4.45
N ARG A 275 -15.31 20.97 -3.70
CA ARG A 275 -15.08 19.63 -4.22
C ARG A 275 -16.35 19.10 -4.87
N VAL A 276 -16.25 18.76 -6.15
CA VAL A 276 -17.37 18.28 -6.95
C VAL A 276 -17.12 16.92 -7.55
N MET A 277 -18.19 16.21 -7.84
CA MET A 277 -18.15 14.98 -8.62
C MET A 277 -18.65 15.25 -10.02
N LEU A 278 -17.78 15.13 -11.00
CA LEU A 278 -18.13 15.17 -12.43
C LEU A 278 -18.66 13.79 -12.83
N VAL A 279 -19.87 13.75 -13.39
CA VAL A 279 -20.50 12.50 -13.83
C VAL A 279 -20.80 12.63 -15.34
N SER A 280 -20.24 11.74 -16.15
CA SER A 280 -20.53 11.70 -17.58
C SER A 280 -21.21 10.40 -17.97
N LYS A 281 -22.29 10.49 -18.75
CA LYS A 281 -22.87 9.35 -19.48
C LYS A 281 -22.11 9.19 -20.78
N ALA A 282 -20.94 8.57 -20.75
CA ALA A 282 -20.21 8.28 -21.99
C ALA A 282 -20.80 7.04 -22.66
N PHE A 283 -21.31 7.19 -23.87
CA PHE A 283 -21.82 6.07 -24.66
C PHE A 283 -20.69 5.35 -25.43
N ASN A 284 -19.54 5.95 -25.62
CA ASN A 284 -18.44 5.36 -26.39
C ASN A 284 -17.08 6.03 -26.06
N PRO A 285 -16.42 5.65 -24.98
CA PRO A 285 -15.10 6.20 -24.66
C PRO A 285 -14.07 5.71 -25.69
N MET A 286 -13.33 6.63 -26.29
CA MET A 286 -12.17 6.28 -27.11
C MET A 286 -10.95 6.09 -26.20
N VAL A 287 -10.25 4.99 -26.39
CA VAL A 287 -8.96 4.73 -25.74
C VAL A 287 -7.86 5.03 -26.75
N LEU A 288 -7.07 6.07 -26.47
CA LEU A 288 -5.91 6.42 -27.30
C LEU A 288 -4.63 6.06 -26.57
N LYS A 289 -3.74 5.37 -27.25
CA LYS A 289 -2.38 5.12 -26.72
C LYS A 289 -1.60 6.43 -26.83
N LEU A 290 -1.11 6.91 -25.67
CA LEU A 290 -0.13 8.00 -25.63
C LEU A 290 1.24 7.41 -25.94
N GLY A 291 1.92 8.01 -26.94
CA GLY A 291 3.25 7.60 -27.40
C GLY A 291 4.36 7.79 -26.37
#